data_813ff5e5506541ba65bf2db44e4f43ed
#
_entry.id   813ff5e5506541ba65bf2db44e4f43ed
#
_cell.length_a   1.000
_cell.length_b   1.000
_cell.length_c   1.000
_cell.angle_alpha   90.00
_cell.angle_beta   90.00
_cell.angle_gamma   90.00
#
_symmetry.space_group_name_H-M   'P 1'
#
loop_
_entity.id
_entity.type
_entity.pdbx_description
1 polymer ?
#
loop_
_entity_poly.entity_id
_entity_poly.type
_entity_poly.pdbx_seq_one_letter_code
_entity_poly.pdbx_strand_id
1 'polypeptide(L)'
;MAKRMRRFLLVSLALCFSASATAAATLDTITERGTVRIGYISDQAPFSSVQPGAEPVGYAIDLCRKIADEIEHQSPQLKREFVEMTLAGGFDAVENQAIDLLCGSITVNLKRREIVDFSQPIFLTGASALLRKDSPNYLQALFRTGPAVHAVSERAATNVIGMRANTTTAGTLRDQLAVQESTTRLADFNTHEDGLRALEDRRIDAYIADQVLLINLAKRARDPSSLAVGDRLITHEPYAIALRRNDADFRLLADRALTDFYLSDEFLPLLETYFGGEAPMLHTQIIMQHVP
;
A
#
# COMPACT_ATOMS: atom_id res chain seq x y z
N MET A 1 8.08 -7.51 -87.59
CA MET A 1 8.72 -6.51 -86.68
C MET A 1 7.77 -6.23 -85.57
N ALA A 2 7.97 -6.84 -84.39
CA ALA A 2 7.07 -6.72 -83.22
C ALA A 2 7.79 -5.93 -82.11
N LYS A 3 7.33 -4.71 -81.79
CA LYS A 3 7.80 -3.90 -80.66
C LYS A 3 7.19 -4.40 -79.35
N ARG A 4 8.01 -5.00 -78.48
CA ARG A 4 7.67 -5.35 -77.13
C ARG A 4 7.72 -4.07 -76.24
N MET A 5 6.57 -3.65 -75.72
CA MET A 5 6.43 -2.58 -74.80
C MET A 5 6.52 -3.13 -73.38
N ARG A 6 7.64 -2.87 -72.60
CA ARG A 6 7.83 -3.24 -71.23
C ARG A 6 7.06 -2.26 -70.36
N ARG A 7 6.00 -2.73 -69.71
CA ARG A 7 5.33 -2.00 -68.62
C ARG A 7 6.17 -2.14 -67.36
N PHE A 8 6.72 -1.02 -66.82
CA PHE A 8 7.30 -0.92 -65.53
C PHE A 8 6.15 -0.78 -64.51
N LEU A 9 5.97 -1.78 -63.66
CA LEU A 9 5.09 -1.71 -62.48
C LEU A 9 5.89 -1.03 -61.37
N LEU A 10 5.56 0.23 -61.04
CA LEU A 10 6.03 0.92 -59.84
C LEU A 10 5.21 0.41 -58.66
N VAL A 11 5.79 -0.46 -57.84
CA VAL A 11 5.23 -0.86 -56.56
C VAL A 11 5.63 0.23 -55.50
N SER A 12 4.70 1.12 -55.22
CA SER A 12 4.86 2.08 -54.13
C SER A 12 4.69 1.35 -52.80
N LEU A 13 5.80 1.10 -52.10
CA LEU A 13 5.82 0.57 -50.73
C LEU A 13 5.44 1.70 -49.76
N ALA A 14 4.18 1.78 -49.39
CA ALA A 14 3.73 2.68 -48.33
C ALA A 14 4.24 2.15 -47.00
N LEU A 15 5.31 2.74 -46.44
CA LEU A 15 5.71 2.55 -45.06
C LEU A 15 4.64 3.19 -44.17
N CYS A 16 3.75 2.38 -43.59
CA CYS A 16 2.92 2.79 -42.47
C CYS A 16 3.83 2.97 -41.26
N PHE A 17 4.27 4.18 -41.00
CA PHE A 17 4.81 4.59 -39.69
C PHE A 17 3.64 4.53 -38.69
N SER A 18 3.50 3.42 -37.99
CA SER A 18 2.69 3.37 -36.78
C SER A 18 3.36 4.26 -35.76
N ALA A 19 2.94 5.51 -35.65
CA ALA A 19 3.29 6.35 -34.50
C ALA A 19 2.71 5.67 -33.28
N SER A 20 3.53 4.96 -32.52
CA SER A 20 3.19 4.55 -31.18
C SER A 20 2.94 5.86 -30.42
N ALA A 21 1.68 6.16 -30.10
CA ALA A 21 1.34 7.25 -29.21
C ALA A 21 2.02 6.92 -27.85
N THR A 22 3.16 7.53 -27.59
CA THR A 22 3.73 7.54 -26.24
C THR A 22 2.71 8.25 -25.37
N ALA A 23 2.18 7.55 -24.40
CA ALA A 23 1.29 8.18 -23.43
C ALA A 23 2.03 9.35 -22.78
N ALA A 24 1.37 10.52 -22.64
CA ALA A 24 1.99 11.70 -22.06
C ALA A 24 2.59 11.38 -20.69
N ALA A 25 3.77 11.93 -20.38
CA ALA A 25 4.41 11.76 -19.09
C ALA A 25 3.52 12.32 -17.97
N THR A 26 3.59 11.77 -16.78
CA THR A 26 2.76 12.22 -15.64
C THR A 26 3.00 13.70 -15.32
N LEU A 27 4.26 14.16 -15.37
CA LEU A 27 4.61 15.56 -15.13
C LEU A 27 3.99 16.51 -16.16
N ASP A 28 3.95 16.13 -17.44
CA ASP A 28 3.29 16.93 -18.48
C ASP A 28 1.79 17.04 -18.19
N THR A 29 1.15 15.92 -17.86
CA THR A 29 -0.27 15.86 -17.53
C THR A 29 -0.59 16.72 -16.30
N ILE A 30 0.25 16.68 -15.25
CA ILE A 30 0.11 17.52 -14.05
C ILE A 30 0.23 18.99 -14.42
N THR A 31 1.23 19.34 -15.22
CA THR A 31 1.49 20.73 -15.63
C THR A 31 0.36 21.30 -16.47
N GLU A 32 -0.12 20.54 -17.46
CA GLU A 32 -1.25 20.94 -18.30
C GLU A 32 -2.55 21.12 -17.51
N ARG A 33 -2.79 20.24 -16.54
CA ARG A 33 -3.96 20.29 -15.65
C ARG A 33 -3.86 21.37 -14.58
N GLY A 34 -2.65 21.77 -14.21
CA GLY A 34 -2.39 22.73 -13.14
C GLY A 34 -2.64 22.18 -11.73
N THR A 35 -2.65 20.84 -11.55
CA THR A 35 -3.00 20.21 -10.27
C THR A 35 -2.29 18.89 -10.11
N VAL A 36 -1.69 18.66 -8.92
CA VAL A 36 -1.20 17.36 -8.46
C VAL A 36 -2.33 16.66 -7.69
N ARG A 37 -2.75 15.48 -8.13
CA ARG A 37 -3.81 14.69 -7.50
C ARG A 37 -3.23 13.57 -6.66
N ILE A 38 -3.46 13.63 -5.35
CA ILE A 38 -2.95 12.70 -4.36
C ILE A 38 -4.11 11.83 -3.88
N GLY A 39 -4.17 10.58 -4.35
CA GLY A 39 -5.13 9.58 -3.87
C GLY A 39 -4.74 9.07 -2.48
N TYR A 40 -5.70 8.88 -1.59
CA TYR A 40 -5.47 8.35 -0.25
C TYR A 40 -6.57 7.41 0.22
N ILE A 41 -6.27 6.57 1.21
CA ILE A 41 -7.21 5.62 1.82
C ILE A 41 -7.42 6.00 3.27
N SER A 42 -8.66 6.32 3.66
CA SER A 42 -9.00 7.05 4.88
C SER A 42 -8.87 6.26 6.20
N ASP A 43 -8.74 4.92 6.17
CA ASP A 43 -8.78 4.06 7.36
C ASP A 43 -7.48 3.29 7.64
N GLN A 44 -6.33 3.81 7.22
CA GLN A 44 -5.02 3.17 7.33
C GLN A 44 -4.05 3.90 8.28
N ALA A 45 -4.56 4.48 9.38
CA ALA A 45 -3.68 5.11 10.37
C ALA A 45 -2.64 4.09 10.92
N PRO A 46 -1.36 4.48 11.08
CA PRO A 46 -0.81 5.84 11.06
C PRO A 46 -0.35 6.32 9.67
N PHE A 47 -0.56 5.56 8.57
CA PHE A 47 -0.07 5.90 7.23
C PHE A 47 -0.97 6.88 6.49
N SER A 48 -2.28 6.69 6.58
CA SER A 48 -3.27 7.51 5.89
C SER A 48 -4.60 7.46 6.64
N SER A 49 -5.12 8.61 7.02
CA SER A 49 -6.41 8.75 7.70
C SER A 49 -6.96 10.15 7.48
N VAL A 50 -8.28 10.31 7.65
CA VAL A 50 -8.94 11.61 7.55
C VAL A 50 -9.97 11.75 8.67
N GLN A 51 -10.08 12.93 9.25
CA GLN A 51 -11.18 13.31 10.13
C GLN A 51 -12.25 14.04 9.31
N PRO A 52 -13.53 13.93 9.67
CA PRO A 52 -14.59 14.63 8.95
C PRO A 52 -14.30 16.14 8.81
N GLY A 53 -14.28 16.63 7.55
CA GLY A 53 -14.04 18.05 7.25
C GLY A 53 -12.58 18.51 7.33
N ALA A 54 -11.61 17.61 7.55
CA ALA A 54 -10.19 17.92 7.57
C ALA A 54 -9.48 17.37 6.33
N GLU A 55 -8.25 17.82 6.09
CA GLU A 55 -7.36 17.19 5.12
C GLU A 55 -6.84 15.83 5.65
N PRO A 56 -6.46 14.91 4.74
CA PRO A 56 -5.87 13.65 5.14
C PRO A 56 -4.52 13.86 5.83
N VAL A 57 -4.24 13.02 6.81
CA VAL A 57 -2.99 13.01 7.58
C VAL A 57 -2.43 11.58 7.66
N GLY A 58 -1.14 11.47 7.88
CA GLY A 58 -0.47 10.19 8.08
C GLY A 58 0.93 10.18 7.48
N TYR A 59 1.75 9.22 7.91
CA TYR A 59 3.14 9.08 7.47
C TYR A 59 3.27 9.05 5.94
N ALA A 60 2.48 8.21 5.25
CA ALA A 60 2.52 8.12 3.79
C ALA A 60 1.96 9.39 3.11
N ILE A 61 1.01 10.07 3.75
CA ILE A 61 0.46 11.34 3.26
C ILE A 61 1.55 12.43 3.29
N ASP A 62 2.32 12.51 4.38
CA ASP A 62 3.38 13.51 4.50
C ASP A 62 4.52 13.23 3.52
N LEU A 63 4.87 11.94 3.27
CA LEU A 63 5.80 11.59 2.21
C LEU A 63 5.30 11.98 0.82
N CYS A 64 4.00 11.79 0.53
CA CYS A 64 3.41 12.24 -0.73
C CYS A 64 3.38 13.77 -0.85
N ARG A 65 3.24 14.50 0.28
CA ARG A 65 3.41 15.96 0.28
C ARG A 65 4.83 16.35 -0.10
N LYS A 66 5.86 15.65 0.38
CA LYS A 66 7.26 15.92 -0.02
C LYS A 66 7.49 15.69 -1.52
N ILE A 67 6.88 14.66 -2.11
CA ILE A 67 6.92 14.46 -3.56
C ILE A 67 6.19 15.61 -4.29
N ALA A 68 5.03 16.03 -3.79
CA ALA A 68 4.30 17.15 -4.36
C ALA A 68 5.05 18.48 -4.22
N ASP A 69 5.78 18.71 -3.09
CA ASP A 69 6.66 19.87 -2.90
C ASP A 69 7.72 19.94 -4.01
N GLU A 70 8.34 18.81 -4.37
CA GLU A 70 9.34 18.74 -5.44
C GLU A 70 8.73 19.03 -6.81
N ILE A 71 7.51 18.54 -7.10
CA ILE A 71 6.79 18.85 -8.34
C ILE A 71 6.47 20.35 -8.42
N GLU A 72 5.99 20.94 -7.34
CA GLU A 72 5.65 22.36 -7.25
C GLU A 72 6.88 23.26 -7.33
N HIS A 73 8.02 22.82 -6.81
CA HIS A 73 9.29 23.54 -6.95
C HIS A 73 9.65 23.73 -8.42
N GLN A 74 9.37 22.73 -9.28
CA GLN A 74 9.57 22.82 -10.72
C GLN A 74 8.45 23.62 -11.43
N SER A 75 7.27 23.73 -10.82
CA SER A 75 6.08 24.40 -11.38
C SER A 75 5.26 25.11 -10.28
N PRO A 76 5.64 26.30 -9.83
CA PRO A 76 5.12 26.95 -8.61
C PRO A 76 3.62 27.33 -8.60
N GLN A 77 2.91 27.18 -9.71
CA GLN A 77 1.48 27.52 -9.83
C GLN A 77 0.54 26.32 -9.64
N LEU A 78 1.10 25.13 -9.40
CA LEU A 78 0.32 23.93 -9.23
C LEU A 78 -0.48 23.95 -7.93
N LYS A 79 -1.66 23.34 -7.96
CA LYS A 79 -2.50 23.10 -6.79
C LYS A 79 -2.38 21.64 -6.37
N ARG A 80 -2.63 21.36 -5.10
CA ARG A 80 -2.81 19.99 -4.59
C ARG A 80 -4.27 19.66 -4.42
N GLU A 81 -4.64 18.47 -4.81
CA GLU A 81 -5.97 17.91 -4.60
C GLU A 81 -5.83 16.53 -3.95
N PHE A 82 -6.46 16.35 -2.78
CA PHE A 82 -6.55 15.05 -2.13
C PHE A 82 -7.84 14.36 -2.54
N VAL A 83 -7.72 13.12 -3.03
CA VAL A 83 -8.84 12.33 -3.55
C VAL A 83 -8.97 11.05 -2.73
N GLU A 84 -10.09 10.89 -2.02
CA GLU A 84 -10.33 9.67 -1.25
C GLU A 84 -10.61 8.49 -2.18
N MET A 85 -9.90 7.38 -1.93
CA MET A 85 -9.93 6.17 -2.73
C MET A 85 -10.28 4.95 -1.90
N THR A 86 -10.92 3.97 -2.50
CA THR A 86 -10.90 2.59 -2.00
C THR A 86 -9.58 1.92 -2.40
N LEU A 87 -9.15 0.90 -1.64
CA LEU A 87 -7.90 0.20 -1.97
C LEU A 87 -7.90 -0.39 -3.39
N ALA A 88 -9.00 -0.98 -3.82
CA ALA A 88 -9.12 -1.53 -5.18
C ALA A 88 -9.16 -0.43 -6.24
N GLY A 89 -10.01 0.60 -6.05
CA GLY A 89 -10.18 1.68 -7.03
C GLY A 89 -8.96 2.60 -7.15
N GLY A 90 -8.08 2.64 -6.13
CA GLY A 90 -6.88 3.47 -6.15
C GLY A 90 -5.87 3.04 -7.22
N PHE A 91 -5.70 1.74 -7.47
CA PHE A 91 -4.80 1.26 -8.53
C PHE A 91 -5.34 1.60 -9.91
N ASP A 92 -6.63 1.39 -10.15
CA ASP A 92 -7.29 1.76 -11.40
C ASP A 92 -7.21 3.28 -11.63
N ALA A 93 -7.34 4.07 -10.58
CA ALA A 93 -7.23 5.53 -10.65
C ALA A 93 -5.82 6.01 -11.03
N VAL A 94 -4.74 5.34 -10.56
CA VAL A 94 -3.36 5.59 -10.98
C VAL A 94 -3.17 5.21 -12.45
N GLU A 95 -3.62 4.02 -12.85
CA GLU A 95 -3.49 3.53 -14.22
C GLU A 95 -4.17 4.48 -15.21
N ASN A 96 -5.38 4.93 -14.90
CA ASN A 96 -6.20 5.81 -15.73
C ASN A 96 -5.91 7.31 -15.53
N GLN A 97 -4.88 7.68 -14.76
CA GLN A 97 -4.47 9.07 -14.50
C GLN A 97 -5.57 9.94 -13.84
N ALA A 98 -6.49 9.32 -13.13
CA ALA A 98 -7.44 10.02 -12.30
C ALA A 98 -6.77 10.61 -11.04
N ILE A 99 -5.71 9.96 -10.55
CA ILE A 99 -4.77 10.43 -9.53
C ILE A 99 -3.32 10.21 -10.02
N ASP A 100 -2.38 10.97 -9.48
CA ASP A 100 -0.95 10.89 -9.86
C ASP A 100 -0.14 10.03 -8.88
N LEU A 101 -0.51 10.06 -7.60
CA LEU A 101 0.09 9.32 -6.49
C LEU A 101 -1.00 8.58 -5.72
N LEU A 102 -0.77 7.33 -5.32
CA LEU A 102 -1.63 6.65 -4.35
C LEU A 102 -0.85 6.42 -3.05
N CYS A 103 -1.32 7.04 -1.97
CA CYS A 103 -0.65 7.18 -0.69
C CYS A 103 -1.40 6.42 0.41
N GLY A 104 -0.66 5.61 1.18
CA GLY A 104 -1.23 4.81 2.27
C GLY A 104 -0.33 3.62 2.62
N SER A 105 -0.89 2.62 3.28
CA SER A 105 -0.23 1.34 3.53
C SER A 105 -0.36 0.44 2.28
N ILE A 106 0.35 0.80 1.22
CA ILE A 106 0.22 0.17 -0.09
C ILE A 106 1.35 -0.85 -0.29
N THR A 107 1.04 -2.14 -0.08
CA THR A 107 1.99 -3.23 -0.26
C THR A 107 2.43 -3.38 -1.70
N VAL A 108 3.73 -3.45 -1.91
CA VAL A 108 4.34 -3.81 -3.20
C VAL A 108 4.26 -5.32 -3.40
N ASN A 109 3.69 -5.76 -4.51
CA ASN A 109 3.75 -7.14 -4.96
C ASN A 109 3.77 -7.24 -6.49
N LEU A 110 4.12 -8.41 -7.02
CA LEU A 110 4.29 -8.60 -8.47
C LEU A 110 2.99 -8.38 -9.24
N LYS A 111 1.85 -8.83 -8.71
CA LYS A 111 0.53 -8.65 -9.34
C LYS A 111 0.16 -7.17 -9.48
N ARG A 112 0.42 -6.35 -8.46
CA ARG A 112 0.20 -4.90 -8.51
C ARG A 112 1.15 -4.21 -9.48
N ARG A 113 2.40 -4.72 -9.61
CA ARG A 113 3.38 -4.23 -10.59
C ARG A 113 2.99 -4.48 -12.06
N GLU A 114 2.00 -5.31 -12.32
CA GLU A 114 1.42 -5.47 -13.67
C GLU A 114 0.59 -4.24 -14.07
N ILE A 115 0.03 -3.50 -13.09
CA ILE A 115 -0.91 -2.39 -13.29
C ILE A 115 -0.22 -1.04 -13.02
N VAL A 116 0.53 -0.94 -11.93
CA VAL A 116 1.19 0.29 -11.47
C VAL A 116 2.68 0.07 -11.26
N ASP A 117 3.44 1.17 -11.18
CA ASP A 117 4.81 1.18 -10.67
C ASP A 117 4.80 1.66 -9.22
N PHE A 118 5.95 1.62 -8.57
CA PHE A 118 6.11 2.00 -7.17
C PHE A 118 7.39 2.83 -6.99
N SER A 119 7.34 3.76 -6.05
CA SER A 119 8.54 4.42 -5.52
C SER A 119 9.48 3.42 -4.86
N GLN A 120 10.63 3.88 -4.41
CA GLN A 120 11.39 3.17 -3.37
C GLN A 120 10.48 2.89 -2.16
N PRO A 121 10.77 1.81 -1.38
CA PRO A 121 9.97 1.50 -0.21
C PRO A 121 9.95 2.65 0.80
N ILE A 122 8.78 2.85 1.44
CA ILE A 122 8.59 3.85 2.49
C ILE A 122 8.51 3.24 3.88
N PHE A 123 8.19 1.94 3.96
CA PHE A 123 8.05 1.22 5.22
C PHE A 123 8.11 -0.29 4.98
N LEU A 124 8.52 -1.02 6.02
CA LEU A 124 8.55 -2.48 5.99
C LEU A 124 7.80 -3.04 7.19
N THR A 125 6.82 -3.90 6.93
CA THR A 125 6.02 -4.56 7.96
C THR A 125 5.63 -5.98 7.52
N GLY A 126 4.73 -6.59 8.24
CA GLY A 126 4.10 -7.86 7.90
C GLY A 126 2.80 -8.02 8.67
N ALA A 127 1.95 -8.90 8.21
CA ALA A 127 0.70 -9.20 8.88
C ALA A 127 0.94 -9.94 10.21
N SER A 128 0.10 -9.64 11.19
CA SER A 128 -0.01 -10.34 12.47
C SER A 128 -1.49 -10.39 12.87
N ALA A 129 -1.79 -10.73 14.12
CA ALA A 129 -3.15 -10.77 14.62
C ALA A 129 -3.38 -9.81 15.78
N LEU A 130 -4.55 -9.20 15.79
CA LEU A 130 -5.14 -8.59 16.98
C LEU A 130 -6.04 -9.60 17.65
N LEU A 131 -5.82 -9.85 18.91
CA LEU A 131 -6.47 -10.87 19.71
C LEU A 131 -7.01 -10.27 21.00
N ARG A 132 -8.07 -10.83 21.55
CA ARG A 132 -8.42 -10.58 22.96
C ARG A 132 -7.41 -11.30 23.86
N LYS A 133 -7.07 -10.71 24.99
CA LYS A 133 -6.17 -11.33 25.99
C LYS A 133 -6.75 -12.61 26.61
N ASP A 134 -8.07 -12.75 26.58
CA ASP A 134 -8.78 -13.96 27.01
C ASP A 134 -9.00 -14.99 25.89
N SER A 135 -8.44 -14.76 24.70
CA SER A 135 -8.46 -15.76 23.62
C SER A 135 -7.74 -17.05 24.05
N PRO A 136 -8.14 -18.21 23.51
CA PRO A 136 -7.49 -19.49 23.85
C PRO A 136 -5.96 -19.45 23.62
N ASN A 137 -5.20 -20.07 24.53
CA ASN A 137 -3.73 -20.07 24.48
C ASN A 137 -3.16 -20.57 23.16
N TYR A 138 -3.77 -21.58 22.54
CA TYR A 138 -3.32 -22.08 21.25
C TYR A 138 -3.40 -21.02 20.16
N LEU A 139 -4.47 -20.20 20.16
CA LEU A 139 -4.67 -19.12 19.18
C LEU A 139 -3.65 -17.98 19.41
N GLN A 140 -3.42 -17.62 20.68
CA GLN A 140 -2.38 -16.64 21.02
C GLN A 140 -0.98 -17.13 20.60
N ALA A 141 -0.67 -18.41 20.81
CA ALA A 141 0.64 -19.01 20.49
C ALA A 141 0.95 -19.01 18.97
N LEU A 142 -0.06 -19.00 18.10
CA LEU A 142 0.14 -18.89 16.65
C LEU A 142 0.78 -17.59 16.22
N PHE A 143 0.56 -16.51 16.98
CA PHE A 143 0.99 -15.15 16.65
C PHE A 143 2.05 -14.59 17.60
N ARG A 144 2.67 -15.46 18.42
CA ARG A 144 3.78 -15.08 19.30
C ARG A 144 5.09 -15.68 18.82
N THR A 145 6.18 -14.91 18.96
CA THR A 145 7.54 -15.40 18.74
C THR A 145 7.92 -16.33 19.90
N GLY A 146 8.38 -17.53 19.59
CA GLY A 146 8.75 -18.56 20.57
C GLY A 146 8.73 -19.96 19.98
N PRO A 147 9.06 -21.00 20.76
CA PRO A 147 8.96 -22.36 20.29
C PRO A 147 7.52 -22.66 19.86
N ALA A 148 7.38 -23.19 18.64
CA ALA A 148 6.09 -23.57 18.10
C ALA A 148 5.42 -24.57 19.07
N VAL A 149 4.30 -24.18 19.64
CA VAL A 149 3.49 -25.10 20.45
C VAL A 149 2.82 -26.05 19.47
N HIS A 150 3.30 -27.30 19.41
CA HIS A 150 2.74 -28.37 18.56
C HIS A 150 1.30 -28.80 18.96
N ALA A 151 0.62 -28.00 19.77
CA ALA A 151 -0.72 -28.28 20.30
C ALA A 151 -1.86 -27.78 19.42
N VAL A 152 -1.71 -27.84 18.08
CA VAL A 152 -2.76 -27.33 17.17
C VAL A 152 -3.64 -28.45 16.59
N SER A 153 -3.55 -29.68 17.09
CA SER A 153 -4.13 -30.80 16.33
C SER A 153 -5.62 -31.07 16.49
N GLU A 154 -6.34 -30.55 17.48
CA GLU A 154 -7.72 -31.07 17.67
C GLU A 154 -8.86 -30.05 17.92
N ARG A 155 -8.59 -28.74 18.06
CA ARG A 155 -9.67 -27.74 18.31
C ARG A 155 -9.66 -26.51 17.44
N ALA A 156 -8.83 -26.45 16.42
CA ALA A 156 -8.78 -25.32 15.46
C ALA A 156 -10.02 -25.25 14.54
N ALA A 157 -10.93 -26.19 14.67
CA ALA A 157 -11.96 -26.48 13.68
C ALA A 157 -13.09 -25.44 13.56
N THR A 158 -13.14 -24.41 14.38
CA THR A 158 -14.26 -23.46 14.35
C THR A 158 -13.89 -21.99 14.55
N ASN A 159 -12.61 -21.63 14.47
CA ASN A 159 -12.20 -20.23 14.60
C ASN A 159 -12.73 -19.40 13.43
N VAL A 160 -13.17 -18.19 13.72
CA VAL A 160 -13.51 -17.18 12.73
C VAL A 160 -12.42 -16.11 12.73
N ILE A 161 -11.69 -16.00 11.62
CA ILE A 161 -10.63 -15.03 11.45
C ILE A 161 -11.14 -13.88 10.58
N GLY A 162 -11.12 -12.67 11.14
CA GLY A 162 -11.46 -11.46 10.42
C GLY A 162 -10.27 -10.87 9.67
N MET A 163 -10.51 -10.24 8.52
CA MET A 163 -9.51 -9.52 7.75
C MET A 163 -10.18 -8.43 6.91
N ARG A 164 -9.40 -7.43 6.48
CA ARG A 164 -9.91 -6.45 5.53
C ARG A 164 -9.98 -7.05 4.13
N ALA A 165 -11.10 -6.86 3.45
CA ALA A 165 -11.30 -7.29 2.06
C ALA A 165 -10.31 -6.62 1.10
N ASN A 166 -9.98 -7.31 0.00
CA ASN A 166 -9.15 -6.82 -1.09
C ASN A 166 -7.70 -6.44 -0.71
N THR A 167 -7.20 -6.96 0.43
CA THR A 167 -5.80 -6.80 0.83
C THR A 167 -4.94 -7.98 0.36
N THR A 168 -3.62 -7.76 0.28
CA THR A 168 -2.60 -8.80 0.06
C THR A 168 -2.70 -9.89 1.13
N THR A 169 -2.79 -9.48 2.39
CA THR A 169 -2.95 -10.36 3.55
C THR A 169 -4.16 -11.28 3.42
N ALA A 170 -5.32 -10.73 2.99
CA ALA A 170 -6.53 -11.52 2.78
C ALA A 170 -6.37 -12.56 1.66
N GLY A 171 -5.69 -12.22 0.57
CA GLY A 171 -5.35 -13.14 -0.51
C GLY A 171 -4.45 -14.27 -0.02
N THR A 172 -3.31 -13.92 0.58
CA THR A 172 -2.33 -14.88 1.11
C THR A 172 -2.96 -15.85 2.11
N LEU A 173 -3.80 -15.33 3.01
CA LEU A 173 -4.45 -16.16 4.03
C LEU A 173 -5.43 -17.17 3.42
N ARG A 174 -6.23 -16.74 2.43
CA ARG A 174 -7.13 -17.66 1.69
C ARG A 174 -6.37 -18.76 0.99
N ASP A 175 -5.28 -18.41 0.29
CA ASP A 175 -4.46 -19.38 -0.43
C ASP A 175 -3.82 -20.39 0.54
N GLN A 176 -3.29 -19.93 1.68
CA GLN A 176 -2.68 -20.81 2.68
C GLN A 176 -3.72 -21.76 3.31
N LEU A 177 -4.90 -21.27 3.68
CA LEU A 177 -5.95 -22.09 4.28
C LEU A 177 -6.55 -23.09 3.28
N ALA A 178 -6.64 -22.73 2.01
CA ALA A 178 -7.10 -23.63 0.94
C ALA A 178 -6.12 -24.80 0.75
N VAL A 179 -4.80 -24.53 0.74
CA VAL A 179 -3.75 -25.57 0.63
C VAL A 179 -3.75 -26.52 1.84
N GLN A 180 -4.06 -26.00 3.04
CA GLN A 180 -4.07 -26.76 4.28
C GLN A 180 -5.39 -27.50 4.55
N GLU A 181 -6.36 -27.39 3.66
CA GLU A 181 -7.74 -27.91 3.85
C GLU A 181 -8.33 -27.52 5.22
N SER A 182 -8.02 -26.30 5.66
CA SER A 182 -8.39 -25.80 6.98
C SER A 182 -9.89 -25.55 7.08
N THR A 183 -10.48 -25.90 8.20
CA THR A 183 -11.87 -25.61 8.54
C THR A 183 -12.07 -24.22 9.17
N THR A 184 -11.03 -23.42 9.29
CA THR A 184 -11.08 -22.03 9.75
C THR A 184 -11.98 -21.20 8.84
N ARG A 185 -12.92 -20.46 9.42
CA ARG A 185 -13.80 -19.57 8.68
C ARG A 185 -13.18 -18.19 8.56
N LEU A 186 -13.24 -17.60 7.37
CA LEU A 186 -12.77 -16.25 7.11
C LEU A 186 -13.95 -15.28 7.04
N ALA A 187 -13.81 -14.12 7.65
CA ALA A 187 -14.78 -13.02 7.63
C ALA A 187 -14.14 -11.77 7.04
N ASP A 188 -14.71 -11.24 5.97
CA ASP A 188 -14.27 -10.01 5.32
C ASP A 188 -14.92 -8.78 5.92
N PHE A 189 -14.14 -7.73 6.10
CA PHE A 189 -14.60 -6.41 6.55
C PHE A 189 -14.19 -5.34 5.54
N ASN A 190 -15.02 -4.32 5.38
CA ASN A 190 -14.72 -3.20 4.48
C ASN A 190 -13.72 -2.23 5.11
N THR A 191 -13.74 -2.08 6.44
CA THR A 191 -12.84 -1.20 7.19
C THR A 191 -12.15 -1.95 8.32
N HIS A 192 -11.01 -1.44 8.77
CA HIS A 192 -10.31 -1.97 9.95
C HIS A 192 -11.14 -1.77 11.22
N GLU A 193 -11.92 -0.69 11.30
CA GLU A 193 -12.80 -0.41 12.43
C GLU A 193 -13.91 -1.45 12.58
N ASP A 194 -14.54 -1.88 11.47
CA ASP A 194 -15.55 -2.94 11.49
C ASP A 194 -14.97 -4.27 12.01
N GLY A 195 -13.73 -4.58 11.60
CA GLY A 195 -12.98 -5.73 12.09
C GLY A 195 -12.70 -5.66 13.59
N LEU A 196 -12.27 -4.49 14.10
CA LEU A 196 -12.06 -4.25 15.51
C LEU A 196 -13.37 -4.45 16.29
N ARG A 197 -14.48 -3.84 15.85
CA ARG A 197 -15.79 -4.01 16.50
C ARG A 197 -16.25 -5.46 16.52
N ALA A 198 -16.01 -6.20 15.43
CA ALA A 198 -16.31 -7.62 15.38
C ALA A 198 -15.51 -8.46 16.39
N LEU A 199 -14.22 -8.09 16.59
CA LEU A 199 -13.36 -8.74 17.58
C LEU A 199 -13.81 -8.45 19.01
N GLU A 200 -14.12 -7.18 19.34
CA GLU A 200 -14.64 -6.76 20.62
C GLU A 200 -15.98 -7.41 20.96
N ASP A 201 -16.85 -7.52 19.97
CA ASP A 201 -18.18 -8.14 20.09
C ASP A 201 -18.14 -9.68 20.04
N ARG A 202 -16.94 -10.29 20.01
CA ARG A 202 -16.72 -11.75 19.96
C ARG A 202 -17.36 -12.44 18.75
N ARG A 203 -17.59 -11.71 17.65
CA ARG A 203 -18.06 -12.26 16.38
C ARG A 203 -16.96 -12.92 15.56
N ILE A 204 -15.70 -12.56 15.87
CA ILE A 204 -14.48 -13.19 15.34
C ILE A 204 -13.51 -13.48 16.51
N ASP A 205 -12.60 -14.42 16.31
CA ASP A 205 -11.63 -14.85 17.30
C ASP A 205 -10.30 -14.13 17.21
N ALA A 206 -9.93 -13.72 16.00
CA ALA A 206 -8.76 -12.91 15.72
C ALA A 206 -9.07 -11.97 14.53
N TYR A 207 -8.41 -10.82 14.49
CA TYR A 207 -8.41 -9.93 13.34
C TYR A 207 -7.00 -9.80 12.78
N ILE A 208 -6.80 -10.15 11.50
CA ILE A 208 -5.50 -10.15 10.85
C ILE A 208 -5.38 -8.93 9.93
N ALA A 209 -4.30 -8.18 10.13
CA ALA A 209 -3.85 -7.09 9.30
C ALA A 209 -2.35 -6.86 9.54
N ASP A 210 -1.76 -5.88 8.88
CA ASP A 210 -0.36 -5.53 9.10
C ASP A 210 -0.15 -5.04 10.53
N GLN A 211 0.91 -5.52 11.18
CA GLN A 211 1.13 -5.35 12.61
C GLN A 211 1.08 -3.89 13.06
N VAL A 212 1.68 -2.99 12.29
CA VAL A 212 1.69 -1.57 12.62
C VAL A 212 0.29 -0.94 12.57
N LEU A 213 -0.57 -1.38 11.65
CA LEU A 213 -1.99 -0.99 11.61
C LEU A 213 -2.73 -1.53 12.82
N LEU A 214 -2.47 -2.79 13.22
CA LEU A 214 -3.09 -3.40 14.40
C LEU A 214 -2.70 -2.71 15.69
N ILE A 215 -1.43 -2.30 15.84
CA ILE A 215 -0.96 -1.53 17.01
C ILE A 215 -1.73 -0.20 17.13
N ASN A 216 -1.92 0.49 16.01
CA ASN A 216 -2.68 1.74 16.00
C ASN A 216 -4.18 1.49 16.20
N LEU A 217 -4.73 0.44 15.59
CA LEU A 217 -6.13 0.05 15.73
C LEU A 217 -6.49 -0.31 17.17
N ALA A 218 -5.63 -1.07 17.87
CA ALA A 218 -5.82 -1.46 19.24
C ALA A 218 -5.97 -0.27 20.21
N LYS A 219 -5.28 0.85 19.93
CA LYS A 219 -5.40 2.10 20.72
C LYS A 219 -6.79 2.73 20.65
N ARG A 220 -7.57 2.40 19.61
CA ARG A 220 -8.94 2.91 19.38
C ARG A 220 -10.03 1.96 19.89
N ALA A 221 -9.65 0.83 20.47
CA ALA A 221 -10.60 -0.11 21.07
C ALA A 221 -11.37 0.54 22.24
N ARG A 222 -12.56 0.01 22.51
CA ARG A 222 -13.36 0.41 23.71
C ARG A 222 -12.59 0.17 25.00
N ASP A 223 -11.83 -0.94 25.05
CA ASP A 223 -10.87 -1.23 26.10
C ASP A 223 -9.55 -1.73 25.48
N PRO A 224 -8.59 -0.81 25.22
CA PRO A 224 -7.28 -1.19 24.68
C PRO A 224 -6.53 -2.20 25.53
N SER A 225 -6.78 -2.20 26.86
CA SER A 225 -6.10 -3.10 27.78
C SER A 225 -6.53 -4.56 27.65
N SER A 226 -7.70 -4.83 27.06
CA SER A 226 -8.25 -6.17 26.83
C SER A 226 -7.68 -6.85 25.58
N LEU A 227 -6.96 -6.10 24.74
CA LEU A 227 -6.44 -6.59 23.45
C LEU A 227 -4.93 -6.80 23.50
N ALA A 228 -4.44 -7.64 22.62
CA ALA A 228 -3.03 -7.89 22.40
C ALA A 228 -2.75 -8.04 20.89
N VAL A 229 -1.68 -7.39 20.42
CA VAL A 229 -1.17 -7.57 19.07
C VAL A 229 -0.10 -8.67 19.11
N GLY A 230 -0.15 -9.60 18.17
CA GLY A 230 0.88 -10.62 18.01
C GLY A 230 2.22 -9.99 17.59
N ASP A 231 3.32 -10.58 18.05
CA ASP A 231 4.69 -10.16 17.72
C ASP A 231 5.31 -10.98 16.57
N ARG A 232 4.66 -12.07 16.16
CA ARG A 232 5.06 -12.90 15.02
C ARG A 232 4.44 -12.36 13.75
N LEU A 233 5.28 -11.99 12.77
CA LEU A 233 4.83 -11.65 11.43
C LEU A 233 4.62 -12.93 10.60
N ILE A 234 3.50 -12.99 9.88
CA ILE A 234 3.12 -14.13 9.02
C ILE A 234 3.24 -13.81 7.53
N THR A 235 3.43 -12.55 7.16
CA THR A 235 3.72 -12.09 5.79
C THR A 235 4.87 -11.10 5.79
N HIS A 236 5.29 -10.71 4.58
CA HIS A 236 6.25 -9.63 4.32
C HIS A 236 5.56 -8.58 3.48
N GLU A 237 5.40 -7.38 4.02
CA GLU A 237 4.60 -6.30 3.42
C GLU A 237 5.45 -5.03 3.28
N PRO A 238 6.26 -4.89 2.22
CA PRO A 238 6.93 -3.64 1.91
C PRO A 238 5.92 -2.63 1.35
N TYR A 239 5.84 -1.44 1.95
CA TYR A 239 4.99 -0.36 1.47
C TYR A 239 5.76 0.61 0.58
N ALA A 240 5.10 1.13 -0.44
CA ALA A 240 5.60 2.19 -1.30
C ALA A 240 4.45 3.06 -1.83
N ILE A 241 4.77 4.22 -2.39
CA ILE A 241 3.81 5.05 -3.09
C ILE A 241 3.56 4.43 -4.46
N ALA A 242 2.29 4.18 -4.82
CA ALA A 242 1.98 3.68 -6.15
C ALA A 242 1.93 4.84 -7.16
N LEU A 243 2.56 4.62 -8.30
CA LEU A 243 2.78 5.56 -9.38
C LEU A 243 2.32 4.94 -10.69
N ARG A 244 2.10 5.78 -11.70
CA ARG A 244 1.80 5.30 -13.04
C ARG A 244 2.93 4.43 -13.58
N ARG A 245 2.56 3.32 -14.21
CA ARG A 245 3.50 2.39 -14.83
C ARG A 245 4.17 3.00 -16.07
N ASN A 246 5.42 2.60 -16.32
CA ASN A 246 6.22 3.01 -17.48
C ASN A 246 6.54 4.51 -17.52
N ASP A 247 6.55 5.19 -16.38
CA ASP A 247 6.97 6.57 -16.24
C ASP A 247 8.21 6.64 -15.33
N ALA A 248 9.36 6.32 -15.92
CA ALA A 248 10.63 6.23 -15.19
C ALA A 248 11.09 7.60 -14.65
N ASP A 249 10.79 8.68 -15.38
CA ASP A 249 11.18 10.03 -14.98
C ASP A 249 10.37 10.51 -13.78
N PHE A 250 9.04 10.27 -13.78
CA PHE A 250 8.20 10.59 -12.63
C PHE A 250 8.57 9.76 -11.40
N ARG A 251 8.87 8.46 -11.60
CA ARG A 251 9.35 7.61 -10.51
C ARG A 251 10.69 8.11 -9.95
N LEU A 252 11.63 8.50 -10.82
CA LEU A 252 12.91 9.04 -10.38
C LEU A 252 12.75 10.34 -9.59
N LEU A 253 11.84 11.21 -9.99
CA LEU A 253 11.50 12.41 -9.24
C LEU A 253 10.98 12.05 -7.84
N ALA A 254 10.02 11.12 -7.75
CA ALA A 254 9.48 10.67 -6.47
C ALA A 254 10.57 10.05 -5.57
N ASP A 255 11.43 9.19 -6.13
CA ASP A 255 12.51 8.55 -5.40
C ASP A 255 13.55 9.56 -4.90
N ARG A 256 13.88 10.59 -5.69
CA ARG A 256 14.76 11.69 -5.26
C ARG A 256 14.17 12.50 -4.12
N ALA A 257 12.90 12.92 -4.25
CA ALA A 257 12.21 13.66 -3.21
C ALA A 257 12.18 12.90 -1.88
N LEU A 258 11.93 11.58 -1.93
CA LEU A 258 11.96 10.72 -0.75
C LEU A 258 13.38 10.57 -0.19
N THR A 259 14.39 10.38 -1.04
CA THR A 259 15.79 10.25 -0.62
C THR A 259 16.28 11.51 0.07
N ASP A 260 16.05 12.68 -0.53
CA ASP A 260 16.46 13.97 0.03
C ASP A 260 15.77 14.20 1.39
N PHE A 261 14.49 13.85 1.50
CA PHE A 261 13.76 13.94 2.75
C PHE A 261 14.29 12.96 3.81
N TYR A 262 14.60 11.71 3.47
CA TYR A 262 15.15 10.72 4.40
C TYR A 262 16.50 11.14 4.97
N LEU A 263 17.29 11.87 4.19
CA LEU A 263 18.60 12.40 4.60
C LEU A 263 18.52 13.75 5.34
N SER A 264 17.33 14.34 5.46
CA SER A 264 17.12 15.61 6.14
C SER A 264 16.93 15.45 7.65
N ASP A 265 17.18 16.55 8.39
CA ASP A 265 16.92 16.62 9.83
C ASP A 265 15.42 16.55 10.19
N GLU A 266 14.50 16.65 9.20
CA GLU A 266 13.06 16.60 9.40
C GLU A 266 12.53 15.16 9.47
N PHE A 267 13.27 14.17 8.98
CA PHE A 267 12.76 12.82 8.84
C PHE A 267 12.57 12.10 10.18
N LEU A 268 13.55 12.18 11.09
CA LEU A 268 13.41 11.57 12.42
C LEU A 268 12.23 12.17 13.22
N PRO A 269 12.03 13.49 13.28
CA PRO A 269 10.82 14.08 13.90
C PRO A 269 9.50 13.60 13.30
N LEU A 270 9.46 13.38 11.97
CA LEU A 270 8.27 12.81 11.32
C LEU A 270 8.00 11.39 11.84
N LEU A 271 9.02 10.55 11.90
CA LEU A 271 8.88 9.18 12.43
C LEU A 271 8.43 9.18 13.90
N GLU A 272 8.98 10.09 14.73
CA GLU A 272 8.57 10.24 16.13
C GLU A 272 7.08 10.58 16.25
N THR A 273 6.56 11.42 15.36
CA THR A 273 5.15 11.82 15.34
C THR A 273 4.22 10.61 15.13
N TYR A 274 4.58 9.67 14.25
CA TYR A 274 3.71 8.55 13.89
C TYR A 274 4.02 7.25 14.63
N PHE A 275 5.27 7.02 15.03
CA PHE A 275 5.75 5.75 15.57
C PHE A 275 6.37 5.87 16.97
N GLY A 276 6.51 7.09 17.51
CA GLY A 276 6.99 7.31 18.85
C GLY A 276 8.36 6.68 19.12
N GLY A 277 8.46 5.86 20.17
CA GLY A 277 9.73 5.25 20.59
C GLY A 277 10.40 4.31 19.58
N GLU A 278 9.68 3.84 18.56
CA GLU A 278 10.24 3.02 17.49
C GLU A 278 11.00 3.85 16.41
N ALA A 279 10.84 5.17 16.43
CA ALA A 279 11.36 6.07 15.40
C ALA A 279 12.88 5.95 15.15
N PRO A 280 13.78 5.87 16.17
CA PRO A 280 15.22 5.78 15.91
C PRO A 280 15.61 4.48 15.20
N MET A 281 14.95 3.37 15.53
CA MET A 281 15.17 2.08 14.85
C MET A 281 14.67 2.15 13.41
N LEU A 282 13.46 2.66 13.19
CA LEU A 282 12.87 2.81 11.85
C LEU A 282 13.71 3.75 10.99
N HIS A 283 14.18 4.86 11.55
CA HIS A 283 15.08 5.81 10.85
C HIS A 283 16.31 5.09 10.32
N THR A 284 17.04 4.37 11.19
CA THR A 284 18.23 3.62 10.80
C THR A 284 17.90 2.58 9.72
N GLN A 285 16.80 1.85 9.89
CA GLN A 285 16.38 0.81 8.93
C GLN A 285 16.06 1.41 7.56
N ILE A 286 15.31 2.50 7.49
CA ILE A 286 14.94 3.14 6.23
C ILE A 286 16.19 3.71 5.52
N ILE A 287 17.07 4.41 6.24
CA ILE A 287 18.32 4.93 5.67
C ILE A 287 19.16 3.78 5.08
N MET A 288 19.33 2.69 5.80
CA MET A 288 20.18 1.58 5.35
C MET A 288 19.59 0.75 4.21
N GLN A 289 18.26 0.70 4.07
CA GLN A 289 17.61 -0.20 3.13
C GLN A 289 17.03 0.51 1.91
N HIS A 290 16.75 1.81 2.00
CA HIS A 290 15.95 2.52 1.00
C HIS A 290 16.66 3.73 0.38
N VAL A 291 17.73 4.21 0.99
CA VAL A 291 18.58 5.26 0.38
C VAL A 291 19.58 4.58 -0.53
N PRO A 292 19.59 4.90 -1.85
CA PRO A 292 20.49 4.29 -2.83
C PRO A 292 21.96 4.72 -2.66
#